data_5805a21f2a50dd14c6170449ddaadc8a
#
_entry.id   5805a21f2a50dd14c6170449ddaadc8a
#
_cell.length_a   1.000
_cell.length_b   1.000
_cell.length_c   1.000
_cell.angle_alpha   90.00
_cell.angle_beta   90.00
_cell.angle_gamma   90.00
#
_symmetry.space_group_name_H-M   'P 1'
#
loop_
_entity.id
_entity.type
_entity.pdbx_description
1 polymer ?
#
loop_
_entity_poly.entity_id
_entity_poly.type
_entity_poly.pdbx_seq_one_letter_code
_entity_poly.pdbx_strand_id
1 'polypeptide(L)'
;MPDYCKKEDLTEPRQFNLMFKTNIGPVDDGKTFAYLRPETAQQIFTNFKNVVDSTSRNVPFGIAQIGKAFRNEITLKSFIFRVREFEQMELEFFVVPGTDEDWHKKWVELRINWWEKQGVPKKSLELYEVPKDELAHYSKATVDTVSYTHLTLPTMDHV
;
A
#
# COMPACT_ATOMS: atom_id res chain seq x y z
N MET A 1 5.34 2.39 26.63
CA MET A 1 4.29 2.96 27.50
C MET A 1 4.80 4.28 28.05
N PRO A 2 3.97 5.33 28.14
CA PRO A 2 4.36 6.51 28.89
C PRO A 2 4.60 6.15 30.36
N ASP A 3 5.67 6.68 30.97
CA ASP A 3 6.12 6.32 32.32
C ASP A 3 5.11 6.65 33.45
N TYR A 4 4.00 7.34 33.09
CA TYR A 4 2.95 7.73 34.04
C TYR A 4 1.69 6.82 34.00
N CYS A 5 1.65 5.83 33.11
CA CYS A 5 0.53 4.87 33.03
C CYS A 5 0.89 3.58 33.77
N LYS A 6 0.14 3.24 34.82
CA LYS A 6 0.23 1.94 35.45
C LYS A 6 -0.56 0.91 34.64
N LYS A 7 -0.16 -0.36 34.72
CA LYS A 7 -0.85 -1.45 34.04
C LYS A 7 -2.33 -1.57 34.47
N GLU A 8 -2.62 -1.17 35.67
CA GLU A 8 -3.95 -1.15 36.29
C GLU A 8 -4.87 -0.05 35.71
N ASP A 9 -4.29 0.98 35.08
CA ASP A 9 -5.02 2.08 34.44
C ASP A 9 -5.48 1.73 33.01
N LEU A 10 -5.11 0.55 32.50
CA LEU A 10 -5.44 0.12 31.15
C LEU A 10 -6.72 -0.71 31.16
N THR A 11 -7.63 -0.42 30.25
CA THR A 11 -8.77 -1.28 29.96
C THR A 11 -8.32 -2.55 29.25
N GLU A 12 -9.11 -3.62 29.35
CA GLU A 12 -8.86 -4.84 28.57
C GLU A 12 -8.77 -4.52 27.07
N PRO A 13 -7.82 -5.17 26.36
CA PRO A 13 -7.65 -4.96 24.94
C PRO A 13 -8.91 -5.41 24.18
N ARG A 14 -9.38 -4.57 23.26
CA ARG A 14 -10.50 -4.90 22.39
C ARG A 14 -10.00 -5.16 20.98
N GLN A 15 -10.57 -6.15 20.32
CA GLN A 15 -10.29 -6.38 18.89
C GLN A 15 -10.70 -5.16 18.08
N PHE A 16 -9.76 -4.70 17.27
CA PHE A 16 -9.97 -3.59 16.36
C PHE A 16 -9.96 -4.11 14.91
N ASN A 17 -10.99 -3.76 14.14
CA ASN A 17 -11.03 -4.09 12.72
C ASN A 17 -10.65 -2.86 11.90
N LEU A 18 -9.52 -2.96 11.20
CA LEU A 18 -9.02 -1.90 10.32
C LEU A 18 -9.94 -1.68 9.10
N MET A 19 -10.71 -2.68 8.69
CA MET A 19 -11.61 -2.58 7.56
C MET A 19 -12.93 -1.91 7.97
N PHE A 20 -13.41 -0.98 7.15
CA PHE A 20 -14.77 -0.43 7.30
C PHE A 20 -15.82 -1.46 6.93
N LYS A 21 -16.73 -1.68 7.85
CA LYS A 21 -17.96 -2.44 7.62
C LYS A 21 -19.09 -1.47 7.22
N THR A 22 -19.82 -1.81 6.18
CA THR A 22 -21.01 -1.07 5.74
C THR A 22 -22.17 -2.02 5.48
N ASN A 23 -23.40 -1.57 5.71
CA ASN A 23 -24.59 -2.37 5.43
C ASN A 23 -24.90 -2.35 3.92
N ILE A 24 -25.45 -3.44 3.43
CA ILE A 24 -25.93 -3.58 2.06
C ILE A 24 -27.44 -3.58 2.08
N GLY A 25 -28.05 -2.77 1.19
CA GLY A 25 -29.48 -2.66 1.07
C GLY A 25 -30.09 -1.51 1.87
N PRO A 26 -31.41 -1.27 1.73
CA PRO A 26 -32.11 -0.13 2.31
C PRO A 26 -32.40 -0.27 3.81
N VAL A 27 -32.31 -1.47 4.35
CA VAL A 27 -32.60 -1.77 5.77
C VAL A 27 -31.36 -2.37 6.42
N ASP A 28 -31.02 -1.85 7.59
CA ASP A 28 -29.98 -2.43 8.43
C ASP A 28 -30.54 -3.62 9.22
N ASP A 29 -30.34 -4.82 8.71
CA ASP A 29 -30.70 -6.07 9.37
C ASP A 29 -29.58 -6.62 10.27
N GLY A 30 -28.45 -5.92 10.36
CA GLY A 30 -27.25 -6.34 11.10
C GLY A 30 -26.56 -7.60 10.56
N LYS A 31 -27.07 -8.21 9.49
CA LYS A 31 -26.60 -9.48 8.91
C LYS A 31 -26.00 -9.30 7.54
N THR A 32 -26.56 -8.40 6.74
CA THR A 32 -26.13 -8.16 5.37
C THR A 32 -25.17 -6.99 5.30
N PHE A 33 -23.87 -7.29 5.19
CA PHE A 33 -22.84 -6.27 5.20
C PHE A 33 -21.72 -6.57 4.20
N ALA A 34 -20.97 -5.52 3.84
CA ALA A 34 -19.73 -5.61 3.08
C ALA A 34 -18.61 -4.87 3.81
N TYR A 35 -17.39 -5.13 3.41
CA TYR A 35 -16.25 -4.34 3.79
C TYR A 35 -15.80 -3.46 2.64
N LEU A 36 -15.50 -2.19 2.94
CA LEU A 36 -14.84 -1.30 2.00
C LEU A 36 -13.37 -1.71 1.86
N ARG A 37 -12.85 -1.61 0.66
CA ARG A 37 -11.46 -2.02 0.38
C ARG A 37 -10.44 -1.14 1.13
N PRO A 38 -9.45 -1.71 1.82
CA PRO A 38 -8.40 -0.96 2.51
C PRO A 38 -7.26 -0.51 1.58
N GLU A 39 -7.19 -1.09 0.37
CA GLU A 39 -6.21 -0.80 -0.68
C GLU A 39 -6.75 -1.22 -2.04
N THR A 40 -6.09 -0.84 -3.11
CA THR A 40 -6.52 -1.14 -4.49
C THR A 40 -5.86 -2.40 -5.06
N ALA A 41 -4.83 -2.94 -4.41
CA ALA A 41 -4.05 -4.08 -4.89
C ALA A 41 -4.88 -5.34 -5.14
N GLN A 42 -5.77 -5.72 -4.21
CA GLN A 42 -6.53 -6.97 -4.31
C GLN A 42 -7.39 -7.04 -5.59
N GLN A 43 -7.97 -5.91 -6.00
CA GLN A 43 -8.76 -5.88 -7.23
C GLN A 43 -7.90 -6.04 -8.49
N ILE A 44 -6.65 -5.62 -8.45
CA ILE A 44 -5.69 -5.85 -9.54
C ILE A 44 -5.42 -7.35 -9.67
N PHE A 45 -5.13 -8.03 -8.56
CA PHE A 45 -4.87 -9.47 -8.56
C PHE A 45 -6.11 -10.28 -8.98
N THR A 46 -7.28 -9.97 -8.46
CA THR A 46 -8.52 -10.67 -8.82
C THR A 46 -8.91 -10.49 -10.28
N ASN A 47 -8.58 -9.36 -10.88
CA ASN A 47 -8.84 -9.06 -12.28
C ASN A 47 -7.73 -9.51 -13.24
N PHE A 48 -6.60 -10.00 -12.76
CA PHE A 48 -5.46 -10.39 -13.58
C PHE A 48 -5.86 -11.30 -14.76
N LYS A 49 -6.59 -12.38 -14.47
CA LYS A 49 -7.04 -13.32 -15.52
C LYS A 49 -7.95 -12.63 -16.54
N ASN A 50 -8.89 -11.81 -16.10
CA ASN A 50 -9.79 -11.08 -17.01
C ASN A 50 -9.01 -10.14 -17.94
N VAL A 51 -7.98 -9.46 -17.41
CA VAL A 51 -7.13 -8.58 -18.23
C VAL A 51 -6.33 -9.39 -19.25
N VAL A 52 -5.73 -10.50 -18.86
CA VAL A 52 -5.01 -11.39 -19.78
C VAL A 52 -5.93 -11.89 -20.90
N ASP A 53 -7.08 -12.42 -20.54
CA ASP A 53 -8.04 -13.00 -21.50
C ASP A 53 -8.60 -11.93 -22.47
N SER A 54 -8.90 -10.74 -21.98
CA SER A 54 -9.51 -9.68 -22.78
C SER A 54 -8.51 -8.91 -23.66
N THR A 55 -7.25 -8.82 -23.23
CA THR A 55 -6.21 -8.05 -23.94
C THR A 55 -5.20 -8.90 -24.65
N SER A 56 -5.25 -10.24 -24.49
CA SER A 56 -4.27 -11.20 -25.02
C SER A 56 -2.81 -10.83 -24.68
N ARG A 57 -2.59 -10.25 -23.51
CA ARG A 57 -1.27 -9.83 -23.04
C ARG A 57 -0.50 -11.01 -22.46
N ASN A 58 0.81 -11.01 -22.72
CA ASN A 58 1.77 -11.90 -22.08
C ASN A 58 2.65 -11.10 -21.10
N VAL A 59 3.11 -11.74 -20.03
CA VAL A 59 4.10 -11.14 -19.12
C VAL A 59 5.43 -10.87 -19.87
N PRO A 60 6.14 -9.78 -19.58
CA PRO A 60 5.87 -8.84 -18.50
C PRO A 60 4.88 -7.74 -18.87
N PHE A 61 3.94 -7.42 -17.98
CA PHE A 61 3.06 -6.26 -18.11
C PHE A 61 2.57 -5.78 -16.75
N GLY A 62 2.11 -4.53 -16.68
CA GLY A 62 1.58 -3.94 -15.47
C GLY A 62 0.09 -3.63 -15.55
N ILE A 63 -0.58 -3.69 -14.41
CA ILE A 63 -1.94 -3.21 -14.22
C ILE A 63 -1.89 -2.11 -13.16
N ALA A 64 -2.30 -0.90 -13.55
CA ALA A 64 -2.38 0.24 -12.65
C ALA A 64 -3.84 0.55 -12.31
N GLN A 65 -4.07 0.96 -11.08
CA GLN A 65 -5.38 1.42 -10.62
C GLN A 65 -5.22 2.69 -9.79
N ILE A 66 -6.10 3.66 -10.05
CA ILE A 66 -6.30 4.84 -9.21
C ILE A 66 -7.71 4.74 -8.65
N GLY A 67 -7.85 4.91 -7.36
CA GLY A 67 -9.16 4.84 -6.74
C GLY A 67 -9.13 5.05 -5.24
N LYS A 68 -10.32 5.09 -4.66
CA LYS A 68 -10.47 5.27 -3.22
C LYS A 68 -10.17 3.99 -2.46
N ALA A 69 -9.49 4.17 -1.32
CA ALA A 69 -9.27 3.15 -0.31
C ALA A 69 -9.76 3.67 1.05
N PHE A 70 -10.07 2.76 1.96
CA PHE A 70 -10.72 3.08 3.22
C PHE A 70 -10.07 2.30 4.36
N ARG A 71 -9.64 3.02 5.37
CA ARG A 71 -9.09 2.39 6.59
C ARG A 71 -9.80 2.92 7.81
N ASN A 72 -10.28 2.10 8.68
CA ASN A 72 -10.97 2.48 9.90
C ASN A 72 -9.97 2.93 10.98
N GLU A 73 -9.29 4.05 10.72
CA GLU A 73 -8.29 4.60 11.63
C GLU A 73 -8.91 5.01 12.96
N ILE A 74 -8.28 4.63 14.07
CA ILE A 74 -8.72 5.00 15.42
C ILE A 74 -8.57 6.51 15.60
N THR A 75 -7.40 7.04 15.24
CA THR A 75 -7.07 8.46 15.42
C THR A 75 -6.71 9.09 14.08
N LEU A 76 -7.49 10.06 13.66
CA LEU A 76 -7.16 10.93 12.54
C LEU A 76 -6.09 11.93 12.98
N LYS A 77 -5.13 12.25 12.11
CA LYS A 77 -4.00 13.11 12.48
C LYS A 77 -3.49 13.92 11.29
N SER A 78 -3.04 15.13 11.61
CA SER A 78 -2.30 15.99 10.68
C SER A 78 -3.05 16.23 9.37
N PHE A 79 -4.30 16.72 9.46
CA PHE A 79 -5.18 17.04 8.34
C PHE A 79 -5.36 15.83 7.41
N ILE A 80 -4.83 15.86 6.20
CA ILE A 80 -4.96 14.76 5.21
C ILE A 80 -3.93 13.64 5.37
N PHE A 81 -2.97 13.74 6.29
CA PHE A 81 -1.90 12.76 6.45
C PHE A 81 -2.42 11.39 6.93
N ARG A 82 -3.40 11.40 7.86
CA ARG A 82 -4.05 10.18 8.33
C ARG A 82 -5.56 10.37 8.34
N VAL A 83 -6.22 9.86 7.33
CA VAL A 83 -7.66 9.96 7.10
C VAL A 83 -8.26 8.57 6.86
N ARG A 84 -9.57 8.46 6.99
CA ARG A 84 -10.29 7.18 6.80
C ARG A 84 -10.61 6.87 5.34
N GLU A 85 -10.70 7.91 4.51
CA GLU A 85 -10.92 7.80 3.07
C GLU A 85 -9.81 8.55 2.36
N PHE A 86 -9.13 7.90 1.44
CA PHE A 86 -8.03 8.49 0.67
C PHE A 86 -7.98 7.91 -0.73
N GLU A 87 -7.32 8.62 -1.64
CA GLU A 87 -7.02 8.10 -2.97
C GLU A 87 -5.67 7.40 -2.96
N GLN A 88 -5.62 6.28 -3.66
CA GLN A 88 -4.42 5.47 -3.80
C GLN A 88 -4.20 5.17 -5.28
N MET A 89 -2.94 5.21 -5.69
CA MET A 89 -2.50 4.76 -7.01
C MET A 89 -1.52 3.61 -6.80
N GLU A 90 -1.85 2.47 -7.36
CA GLU A 90 -1.02 1.27 -7.31
C GLU A 90 -0.77 0.73 -8.71
N LEU A 91 0.39 0.16 -8.90
CA LEU A 91 0.81 -0.54 -10.11
C LEU A 91 1.39 -1.90 -9.71
N GLU A 92 0.72 -2.95 -10.13
CA GLU A 92 1.22 -4.32 -10.01
C GLU A 92 1.84 -4.74 -11.33
N PHE A 93 3.15 -5.05 -11.31
CA PHE A 93 3.89 -5.42 -12.50
C PHE A 93 4.21 -6.92 -12.48
N PHE A 94 3.57 -7.66 -13.37
CA PHE A 94 3.64 -9.11 -13.46
C PHE A 94 4.78 -9.53 -14.37
N VAL A 95 5.63 -10.42 -13.89
CA VAL A 95 6.84 -10.86 -14.58
C VAL A 95 6.92 -12.38 -14.69
N VAL A 96 7.81 -12.87 -15.54
CA VAL A 96 8.09 -14.30 -15.62
C VAL A 96 8.75 -14.75 -14.31
N PRO A 97 8.31 -15.89 -13.71
CA PRO A 97 8.93 -16.41 -12.50
C PRO A 97 10.46 -16.55 -12.63
N GLY A 98 11.18 -16.09 -11.61
CA GLY A 98 12.65 -16.09 -11.57
C GLY A 98 13.31 -14.86 -12.19
N THR A 99 12.54 -13.88 -12.71
CA THR A 99 13.07 -12.60 -13.21
C THR A 99 12.73 -11.41 -12.32
N ASP A 100 12.12 -11.69 -11.18
CA ASP A 100 11.60 -10.73 -10.22
C ASP A 100 12.69 -9.78 -9.68
N GLU A 101 13.86 -10.31 -9.30
CA GLU A 101 14.96 -9.50 -8.75
C GLU A 101 15.54 -8.49 -9.76
N ASP A 102 15.66 -8.90 -11.03
CA ASP A 102 16.16 -8.02 -12.09
C ASP A 102 15.15 -6.91 -12.41
N TRP A 103 13.86 -7.26 -12.41
CA TRP A 103 12.80 -6.28 -12.58
C TRP A 103 12.69 -5.33 -11.40
N HIS A 104 12.88 -5.81 -10.17
CA HIS A 104 12.90 -4.96 -8.99
C HIS A 104 13.99 -3.89 -9.08
N LYS A 105 15.24 -4.29 -9.35
CA LYS A 105 16.35 -3.35 -9.57
C LYS A 105 16.03 -2.30 -10.63
N LYS A 106 15.48 -2.75 -11.75
CA LYS A 106 15.07 -1.88 -12.85
C LYS A 106 13.98 -0.89 -12.42
N TRP A 107 12.99 -1.33 -11.65
CA TRP A 107 11.93 -0.46 -11.14
C TRP A 107 12.47 0.57 -10.15
N VAL A 108 13.35 0.20 -9.24
CA VAL A 108 14.01 1.13 -8.32
C VAL A 108 14.72 2.25 -9.11
N GLU A 109 15.50 1.88 -10.13
CA GLU A 109 16.18 2.87 -10.99
C GLU A 109 15.17 3.76 -11.74
N LEU A 110 14.12 3.19 -12.31
CA LEU A 110 13.09 3.94 -13.01
C LEU A 110 12.37 4.94 -12.09
N ARG A 111 12.13 4.56 -10.82
CA ARG A 111 11.52 5.43 -9.82
C ARG A 111 12.39 6.60 -9.43
N ILE A 112 13.68 6.38 -9.20
CA ILE A 112 14.64 7.47 -8.95
C ILE A 112 14.64 8.45 -10.12
N ASN A 113 14.80 7.95 -11.34
CA ASN A 113 14.81 8.77 -12.54
C ASN A 113 13.50 9.54 -12.74
N TRP A 114 12.37 8.94 -12.36
CA TRP A 114 11.09 9.61 -12.43
C TRP A 114 11.01 10.77 -11.43
N TRP A 115 11.45 10.59 -10.19
CA TRP A 115 11.49 11.66 -9.20
C TRP A 115 12.41 12.81 -9.61
N GLU A 116 13.56 12.51 -10.18
CA GLU A 116 14.46 13.54 -10.73
C GLU A 116 13.75 14.37 -11.83
N LYS A 117 13.02 13.71 -12.71
CA LYS A 117 12.22 14.39 -13.75
C LYS A 117 11.08 15.24 -13.18
N GLN A 118 10.57 14.91 -12.01
CA GLN A 118 9.58 15.73 -11.28
C GLN A 118 10.24 16.90 -10.51
N GLY A 119 11.55 17.07 -10.61
CA GLY A 119 12.27 18.16 -9.97
C GLY A 119 12.82 17.86 -8.57
N VAL A 120 12.75 16.61 -8.11
CA VAL A 120 13.37 16.21 -6.85
C VAL A 120 14.84 15.87 -7.11
N PRO A 121 15.81 16.64 -6.55
CA PRO A 121 17.22 16.36 -6.80
C PRO A 121 17.63 14.99 -6.28
N LYS A 122 18.40 14.23 -7.07
CA LYS A 122 18.88 12.90 -6.69
C LYS A 122 19.58 12.87 -5.33
N LYS A 123 20.36 13.90 -5.01
CA LYS A 123 21.03 14.06 -3.71
C LYS A 123 20.07 14.14 -2.50
N SER A 124 18.80 14.41 -2.75
CA SER A 124 17.74 14.49 -1.72
C SER A 124 16.94 13.19 -1.61
N LEU A 125 17.24 12.20 -2.44
CA LEU A 125 16.62 10.89 -2.42
C LEU A 125 17.55 9.89 -1.76
N GLU A 126 17.00 9.09 -0.87
CA GLU A 126 17.66 7.95 -0.26
C GLU A 126 16.84 6.69 -0.51
N LEU A 127 17.52 5.59 -0.76
CA LEU A 127 16.92 4.28 -0.86
C LEU A 127 17.02 3.58 0.48
N TYR A 128 15.91 3.30 1.11
CA TYR A 128 15.83 2.52 2.33
C TYR A 128 15.44 1.08 1.97
N GLU A 129 16.41 0.18 2.09
CA GLU A 129 16.17 -1.26 1.97
C GLU A 129 15.56 -1.76 3.28
N VAL A 130 14.32 -2.24 3.21
CA VAL A 130 13.61 -2.74 4.40
C VAL A 130 14.32 -4.00 4.92
N PRO A 131 14.68 -4.04 6.22
CA PRO A 131 15.29 -5.22 6.84
C PRO A 131 14.43 -6.46 6.72
N LYS A 132 15.05 -7.64 6.64
CA LYS A 132 14.33 -8.90 6.42
C LYS A 132 13.30 -9.25 7.48
N ASP A 133 13.51 -8.83 8.71
CA ASP A 133 12.61 -9.02 9.85
C ASP A 133 11.42 -8.07 9.84
N GLU A 134 11.48 -7.00 9.06
CA GLU A 134 10.39 -6.03 8.86
C GLU A 134 9.60 -6.27 7.56
N LEU A 135 10.08 -7.17 6.68
CA LEU A 135 9.40 -7.47 5.43
C LEU A 135 8.01 -8.09 5.66
N ALA A 136 7.07 -7.72 4.81
CA ALA A 136 5.80 -8.43 4.73
C ALA A 136 6.04 -9.91 4.38
N HIS A 137 5.22 -10.82 4.93
CA HIS A 137 5.39 -12.27 4.79
C HIS A 137 5.40 -12.78 3.34
N TYR A 138 4.87 -12.01 2.41
CA TYR A 138 4.82 -12.31 0.98
C TYR A 138 5.96 -11.66 0.18
N SER A 139 6.73 -10.75 0.80
CA SER A 139 7.76 -9.97 0.13
C SER A 139 9.13 -10.61 0.27
N LYS A 140 9.90 -10.66 -0.81
CA LYS A 140 11.30 -11.06 -0.82
C LYS A 140 12.24 -9.88 -0.52
N ALA A 141 11.90 -8.71 -1.01
CA ALA A 141 12.61 -7.46 -0.82
C ALA A 141 11.68 -6.26 -0.95
N THR A 142 11.97 -5.20 -0.24
CA THR A 142 11.24 -3.94 -0.32
C THR A 142 12.24 -2.80 -0.26
N VAL A 143 12.08 -1.82 -1.14
CA VAL A 143 12.90 -0.61 -1.15
C VAL A 143 11.98 0.60 -1.12
N ASP A 144 12.16 1.45 -0.11
CA ASP A 144 11.47 2.73 -0.01
C ASP A 144 12.35 3.85 -0.57
N THR A 145 11.79 4.66 -1.44
CA THR A 145 12.46 5.90 -1.88
C THR A 145 12.04 7.03 -0.96
N VAL A 146 12.99 7.55 -0.20
CA VAL A 146 12.76 8.55 0.86
C VAL A 146 13.37 9.88 0.47
N SER A 147 12.66 10.99 0.72
CA SER A 147 13.21 12.34 0.57
C SER A 147 13.36 13.02 1.93
N TYR A 148 14.56 13.51 2.21
CA TYR A 148 14.87 14.22 3.46
C TYR A 148 14.60 15.72 3.41
N THR A 149 14.16 16.27 2.27
CA THR A 149 13.99 17.73 2.17
C THR A 149 12.71 18.25 2.80
N HIS A 150 11.59 17.50 2.79
CA HIS A 150 10.33 17.95 3.41
C HIS A 150 9.37 16.83 3.84
N LEU A 151 9.41 15.66 3.23
CA LEU A 151 8.48 14.55 3.53
C LEU A 151 9.08 13.22 3.05
N THR A 152 8.82 12.16 3.78
CA THR A 152 8.92 10.82 3.23
C THR A 152 7.98 10.74 2.02
N LEU A 153 8.54 10.46 0.85
CA LEU A 153 7.76 10.08 -0.31
C LEU A 153 7.61 8.55 -0.24
N PRO A 154 6.52 8.03 0.30
CA PRO A 154 6.35 6.59 0.43
C PRO A 154 6.12 6.03 -0.96
N THR A 155 7.18 5.59 -1.58
CA THR A 155 7.12 4.72 -2.74
C THR A 155 7.69 3.40 -2.27
N MET A 156 6.82 2.47 -1.92
CA MET A 156 7.23 1.11 -1.58
C MET A 156 7.23 0.27 -2.85
N ASP A 157 8.40 -0.19 -3.24
CA ASP A 157 8.57 -1.17 -4.31
C ASP A 157 8.78 -2.54 -3.65
N HIS A 158 7.75 -3.42 -3.72
CA HIS A 158 7.79 -4.78 -3.21
C HIS A 158 8.11 -5.78 -4.31
N VAL A 159 8.89 -6.81 -3.96
CA VAL A 159 9.19 -8.00 -4.77
C VAL A 159 8.82 -9.25 -4.00
#